data_41bc19a39067954fe75f668208f92edd
#
_entry.id   41bc19a39067954fe75f668208f92edd
#
_cell.length_a   1.000
_cell.length_b   1.000
_cell.length_c   1.000
_cell.angle_alpha   90.00
_cell.angle_beta   90.00
_cell.angle_gamma   90.00
#
_symmetry.space_group_name_H-M   'P 1'
#
loop_
_entity.id
_entity.type
_entity.pdbx_description
1 polymer ?
#
loop_
_entity_poly.entity_id
_entity_poly.type
_entity_poly.pdbx_seq_one_letter_code
_entity_poly.pdbx_strand_id
1 'polypeptide(L)'
;MGTRTEPRYAYEPDTVFPPGETLAEWLDERGMTQVELAARTGLSPKHVNQIVKGAAPITTETALGLERVTGVPAHLWNSLEISYRSHLTRCAEHERLADDAE
;
A
#
# COMPACT_ATOMS: atom_id res chain seq x y z
N MET A 1 3.11 -31.68 1.93
CA MET A 1 2.86 -31.18 1.65
C MET A 1 2.54 -30.21 1.17
N GLY A 2 2.56 -29.98 1.11
CA GLY A 2 2.10 -29.16 0.75
C GLY A 2 2.17 -28.59 -0.03
N THR A 3 2.14 -28.48 -0.39
CA THR A 3 2.09 -28.03 -1.03
C THR A 3 1.67 -27.26 -1.51
N ARG A 4 1.40 -27.09 -1.53
CA ARG A 4 1.01 -26.49 -1.98
C ARG A 4 0.66 -25.58 -2.18
N THR A 5 0.33 -25.72 -2.51
CA THR A 5 -0.29 -24.91 -2.57
C THR A 5 0.08 -23.64 -2.75
N GLU A 6 0.57 -23.21 -2.70
CA GLU A 6 1.00 -22.04 -2.59
C GLU A 6 1.06 -21.16 -3.71
N PRO A 7 1.39 -21.54 -4.83
CA PRO A 7 1.56 -20.61 -5.91
C PRO A 7 0.30 -19.97 -6.37
N ARG A 8 -0.77 -20.67 -6.31
CA ARG A 8 -1.95 -20.07 -6.86
C ARG A 8 -2.48 -18.97 -6.02
N TYR A 9 -2.05 -18.92 -4.77
CA TYR A 9 -2.48 -17.84 -3.95
C TYR A 9 -2.04 -16.53 -4.50
N ALA A 10 -0.91 -16.51 -5.17
CA ALA A 10 -0.35 -15.27 -5.64
C ALA A 10 -1.17 -14.62 -6.71
N TYR A 11 -2.07 -15.39 -7.29
CA TYR A 11 -2.85 -14.84 -8.36
C TYR A 11 -4.15 -14.27 -7.96
N GLU A 12 -4.48 -14.34 -6.69
CA GLU A 12 -5.74 -13.81 -6.27
C GLU A 12 -5.68 -12.32 -6.30
N PRO A 13 -6.33 -11.65 -7.23
CA PRO A 13 -6.26 -10.20 -7.29
C PRO A 13 -6.91 -9.56 -6.09
N ASP A 14 -7.81 -10.25 -5.45
CA ASP A 14 -8.50 -9.70 -4.31
C ASP A 14 -7.63 -9.61 -3.09
N THR A 15 -6.49 -10.28 -3.09
CA THR A 15 -5.65 -10.28 -1.90
C THR A 15 -4.65 -9.16 -1.88
N VAL A 16 -4.66 -8.27 -2.87
CA VAL A 16 -3.74 -7.15 -2.92
C VAL A 16 -4.40 -5.95 -2.28
N PHE A 17 -3.78 -5.45 -1.22
CA PHE A 17 -4.34 -4.33 -0.48
C PHE A 17 -3.47 -3.11 -0.67
N PRO A 18 -4.07 -1.90 -0.67
CA PRO A 18 -3.26 -0.69 -0.71
C PRO A 18 -2.39 -0.59 0.53
N PRO A 19 -1.17 -0.09 0.39
CA PRO A 19 -0.31 0.07 1.58
C PRO A 19 -0.94 1.01 2.61
N GLY A 20 -1.84 1.89 2.19
CA GLY A 20 -2.53 2.75 3.12
C GLY A 20 -3.37 2.00 4.13
N GLU A 21 -3.89 0.84 3.76
CA GLU A 21 -4.66 0.04 4.70
C GLU A 21 -3.79 -0.48 5.83
N THR A 22 -2.58 -0.93 5.49
CA THR A 22 -1.64 -1.37 6.50
C THR A 22 -1.29 -0.22 7.43
N LEU A 23 -1.07 0.95 6.86
CA LEU A 23 -0.76 2.12 7.66
C LEU A 23 -1.93 2.48 8.57
N ALA A 24 -3.15 2.43 8.05
CA ALA A 24 -4.33 2.75 8.86
C ALA A 24 -4.47 1.79 10.04
N GLU A 25 -4.23 0.51 9.80
CA GLU A 25 -4.30 -0.48 10.86
C GLU A 25 -3.25 -0.21 11.92
N TRP A 26 -2.04 0.14 11.47
CA TRP A 26 -0.96 0.44 12.42
C TRP A 26 -1.33 1.62 13.29
N LEU A 27 -1.88 2.68 12.68
CA LEU A 27 -2.30 3.85 13.43
C LEU A 27 -3.38 3.50 14.45
N ASP A 28 -4.34 2.70 14.01
CA ASP A 28 -5.46 2.33 14.86
C ASP A 28 -4.99 1.52 16.07
N GLU A 29 -4.09 0.59 15.84
CA GLU A 29 -3.59 -0.25 16.92
C GLU A 29 -2.80 0.53 17.94
N ARG A 30 -2.11 1.58 17.50
CA ARG A 30 -1.28 2.38 18.38
C ARG A 30 -2.02 3.58 18.94
N GLY A 31 -3.25 3.80 18.49
CA GLY A 31 -3.99 4.98 18.96
C GLY A 31 -3.41 6.27 18.46
N MET A 32 -2.71 6.24 17.33
CA MET A 32 -2.09 7.43 16.77
C MET A 32 -2.98 8.02 15.69
N THR A 33 -3.14 9.33 15.69
CA THR A 33 -3.94 9.99 14.67
C THR A 33 -3.11 10.29 13.44
N GLN A 34 -3.81 10.56 12.33
CA GLN A 34 -3.12 10.96 11.11
C GLN A 34 -2.39 12.29 11.29
N VAL A 35 -2.95 13.19 12.08
CA VAL A 35 -2.29 14.46 12.35
C VAL A 35 -0.99 14.24 13.09
N GLU A 36 -1.02 13.34 14.05
CA GLU A 36 0.18 13.02 14.80
C GLU A 36 1.24 12.37 13.92
N LEU A 37 0.83 11.46 13.06
CA LEU A 37 1.77 10.85 12.14
C LEU A 37 2.37 11.88 11.20
N ALA A 38 1.56 12.80 10.72
CA ALA A 38 2.04 13.87 9.84
C ALA A 38 3.13 14.67 10.53
N ALA A 39 2.88 15.03 11.79
CA ALA A 39 3.86 15.80 12.55
C ALA A 39 5.17 15.04 12.69
N ARG A 40 5.09 13.74 12.90
CA ARG A 40 6.30 12.95 13.14
C ARG A 40 7.06 12.64 11.85
N THR A 41 6.38 12.62 10.73
CA THR A 41 7.03 12.31 9.46
C THR A 41 7.40 13.54 8.65
N GLY A 42 6.89 14.70 9.04
CA GLY A 42 7.11 15.90 8.25
C GLY A 42 6.16 16.05 7.09
N LEU A 43 5.19 15.18 6.98
CA LEU A 43 4.18 15.27 5.95
C LEU A 43 3.04 16.15 6.42
N SER A 44 2.20 16.58 5.47
CA SER A 44 0.99 17.28 5.85
C SER A 44 -0.10 16.26 6.23
N PRO A 45 -1.04 16.65 7.08
CA PRO A 45 -2.15 15.73 7.38
C PRO A 45 -2.94 15.35 6.14
N LYS A 46 -3.07 16.25 5.19
CA LYS A 46 -3.75 15.95 3.95
C LYS A 46 -3.03 14.87 3.17
N HIS A 47 -1.69 14.96 3.14
CA HIS A 47 -0.90 13.95 2.41
C HIS A 47 -1.04 12.60 3.08
N VAL A 48 -0.98 12.55 4.42
CA VAL A 48 -1.16 11.31 5.14
C VAL A 48 -2.52 10.71 4.83
N ASN A 49 -3.55 11.53 4.82
CA ASN A 49 -4.89 11.05 4.52
C ASN A 49 -4.97 10.47 3.11
N GLN A 50 -4.31 11.12 2.16
CA GLN A 50 -4.32 10.63 0.79
C GLN A 50 -3.59 9.29 0.66
N ILE A 51 -2.52 9.11 1.42
CA ILE A 51 -1.82 7.84 1.44
C ILE A 51 -2.71 6.75 2.02
N VAL A 52 -3.37 7.05 3.11
CA VAL A 52 -4.25 6.09 3.77
C VAL A 52 -5.38 5.67 2.84
N LYS A 53 -5.88 6.59 2.06
CA LYS A 53 -6.98 6.29 1.13
C LYS A 53 -6.52 5.68 -0.18
N GLY A 54 -5.22 5.57 -0.38
CA GLY A 54 -4.69 5.02 -1.62
C GLY A 54 -4.66 6.01 -2.76
N ALA A 55 -4.95 7.28 -2.48
CA ALA A 55 -4.98 8.32 -3.51
C ALA A 55 -3.59 8.85 -3.82
N ALA A 56 -2.64 8.68 -2.91
CA ALA A 56 -1.27 9.12 -3.13
C ALA A 56 -0.34 7.94 -2.94
N PRO A 57 0.71 7.86 -3.74
CA PRO A 57 1.67 6.76 -3.60
C PRO A 57 2.60 6.99 -2.42
N ILE A 58 3.20 5.90 -1.95
CA ILE A 58 4.26 5.98 -0.96
C ILE A 58 5.57 6.06 -1.74
N THR A 59 6.19 7.24 -1.70
CA THR A 59 7.47 7.41 -2.35
C THR A 59 8.58 6.86 -1.47
N THR A 60 9.78 6.77 -2.04
CA THR A 60 10.93 6.31 -1.29
C THR A 60 11.16 7.16 -0.05
N GLU A 61 11.01 8.45 -0.22
CA GLU A 61 11.21 9.39 0.87
C GLU A 61 10.16 9.20 1.96
N THR A 62 8.92 9.03 1.54
CA THR A 62 7.84 8.80 2.49
C THR A 62 8.06 7.49 3.23
N ALA A 63 8.53 6.47 2.52
CA ALA A 63 8.79 5.17 3.16
C ALA A 63 9.83 5.29 4.25
N LEU A 64 10.86 6.10 4.05
CA LEU A 64 11.86 6.32 5.08
C LEU A 64 11.26 7.02 6.30
N GLY A 65 10.38 7.98 6.06
CA GLY A 65 9.71 8.65 7.16
C GLY A 65 8.83 7.69 7.93
N LEU A 66 8.12 6.83 7.23
CA LEU A 66 7.28 5.84 7.89
C LEU A 66 8.12 4.84 8.67
N GLU A 67 9.26 4.45 8.15
CA GLU A 67 10.14 3.54 8.87
C GLU A 67 10.54 4.11 10.22
N ARG A 68 10.87 5.39 10.26
CA ARG A 68 11.29 6.00 11.51
C ARG A 68 10.20 5.99 12.57
N VAL A 69 8.96 6.12 12.13
CA VAL A 69 7.85 6.20 13.09
C VAL A 69 7.29 4.84 13.41
N THR A 70 7.13 3.97 12.40
CA THR A 70 6.46 2.69 12.60
C THR A 70 7.40 1.56 12.92
N GLY A 71 8.68 1.70 12.57
CA GLY A 71 9.60 0.59 12.70
C GLY A 71 9.50 -0.42 11.58
N VAL A 72 8.56 -0.25 10.68
CA VAL A 72 8.46 -1.13 9.52
C VAL A 72 9.49 -0.67 8.50
N PRO A 73 10.35 -1.56 8.02
CA PRO A 73 11.42 -1.14 7.12
C PRO A 73 10.89 -0.47 5.85
N ALA A 74 11.64 0.53 5.40
CA ALA A 74 11.24 1.28 4.22
C ALA A 74 11.05 0.37 3.01
N HIS A 75 11.88 -0.66 2.87
CA HIS A 75 11.75 -1.52 1.69
C HIS A 75 10.44 -2.29 1.70
N LEU A 76 9.87 -2.55 2.86
CA LEU A 76 8.56 -3.19 2.92
C LEU A 76 7.47 -2.25 2.44
N TRP A 77 7.53 -0.99 2.89
CA TRP A 77 6.57 0.00 2.40
C TRP A 77 6.67 0.15 0.88
N ASN A 78 7.89 0.19 0.36
CA ASN A 78 8.09 0.32 -1.07
C ASN A 78 7.57 -0.91 -1.81
N SER A 79 7.78 -2.10 -1.25
CA SER A 79 7.29 -3.31 -1.88
C SER A 79 5.78 -3.35 -1.93
N LEU A 80 5.14 -2.94 -0.84
CA LEU A 80 3.69 -2.89 -0.82
C LEU A 80 3.16 -1.92 -1.87
N GLU A 81 3.82 -0.78 -1.99
CA GLU A 81 3.41 0.23 -2.96
C GLU A 81 3.55 -0.31 -4.38
N ILE A 82 4.69 -0.91 -4.69
CA ILE A 82 4.94 -1.44 -6.03
C ILE A 82 3.93 -2.53 -6.37
N SER A 83 3.69 -3.44 -5.44
CA SER A 83 2.74 -4.52 -5.67
C SER A 83 1.35 -3.99 -5.94
N TYR A 84 0.94 -2.99 -5.17
CA TYR A 84 -0.38 -2.43 -5.34
C TYR A 84 -0.52 -1.72 -6.68
N ARG A 85 0.47 -0.90 -7.04
CA ARG A 85 0.40 -0.18 -8.31
C ARG A 85 0.47 -1.12 -9.49
N SER A 86 1.28 -2.18 -9.38
CA SER A 86 1.33 -3.19 -10.43
C SER A 86 -0.02 -3.87 -10.60
N HIS A 87 -0.67 -4.15 -9.48
CA HIS A 87 -1.98 -4.77 -9.54
C HIS A 87 -2.99 -3.86 -10.22
N LEU A 88 -2.99 -2.58 -9.88
CA LEU A 88 -3.89 -1.65 -10.52
C LEU A 88 -3.63 -1.55 -12.01
N THR A 89 -2.37 -1.54 -12.39
CA THR A 89 -2.01 -1.46 -13.79
C THR A 89 -2.50 -2.69 -14.55
N ARG A 90 -2.35 -3.86 -13.95
CA ARG A 90 -2.82 -5.08 -14.58
C ARG A 90 -4.33 -5.11 -14.72
N CYS A 91 -5.03 -4.62 -13.71
CA CYS A 91 -6.48 -4.57 -13.78
C CYS A 91 -6.94 -3.64 -14.88
N ALA A 92 -6.31 -2.47 -15.01
CA ALA A 92 -6.67 -1.53 -16.06
C ALA A 92 -6.36 -2.10 -17.42
N GLU A 93 -5.23 -2.78 -17.53
CA GLU A 93 -4.85 -3.41 -18.78
C GLU A 93 -5.83 -4.50 -19.15
N HIS A 94 -6.20 -5.31 -18.18
CA HIS A 94 -7.13 -6.40 -18.41
C HIS A 94 -8.49 -5.87 -18.89
N GLU A 95 -8.97 -4.83 -18.27
CA GLU A 95 -10.23 -4.23 -18.65
C GLU A 95 -10.17 -3.66 -20.05
N ARG A 96 -9.04 -3.01 -20.37
CA ARG A 96 -8.91 -2.43 -21.69
C ARG A 96 -8.87 -3.51 -22.76
N LEU A 97 -8.16 -4.61 -22.50
CA LEU A 97 -8.11 -5.70 -23.44
C LEU A 97 -9.46 -6.37 -23.60
N ALA A 98 -10.21 -6.48 -22.53
CA ALA A 98 -11.55 -7.05 -22.61
C ALA A 98 -12.46 -6.19 -23.48
N ASP A 99 -12.34 -4.88 -23.32
CA ASP A 99 -13.12 -3.96 -24.16
C ASP A 99 -12.70 -4.06 -25.62
N ASP A 100 -11.40 -4.14 -25.85
CA ASP A 100 -10.89 -4.21 -27.20
C ASP A 100 -11.27 -5.51 -27.89
N ALA A 101 -11.50 -6.56 -27.12
CA ALA A 101 -11.87 -7.85 -27.70
C ALA A 101 -13.24 -7.79 -28.35
N GLU A 102 -14.03 -6.80 -28.02
CA GLU A 102 -15.31 -6.63 -28.67
C GLU A 102 -15.11 -6.25 -30.10
#